data_f02b25bf1deacd74f9da89d4679e0bd9
#
_entry.id   f02b25bf1deacd74f9da89d4679e0bd9
#
_cell.length_a   1.000
_cell.length_b   1.000
_cell.length_c   1.000
_cell.angle_alpha   90.00
_cell.angle_beta   90.00
_cell.angle_gamma   90.00
#
_symmetry.space_group_name_H-M   'P 1'
#
loop_
_entity.id
_entity.type
_entity.pdbx_description
1 polymer ?
#
loop_
_entity_poly.entity_id
_entity_poly.type
_entity_poly.pdbx_seq_one_letter_code
_entity_poly.pdbx_strand_id
1 'polypeptide(L)'
;GLEIYKQKNLSVQVFADRLNSFGTFLENGSDYPEWVGSPLLVHRRCISPMYDISNKLSYDGIMKLQTRAPKKEVEELFVLDDSCWLNVEGSESGNKNHFVKEQGEVVCKLLEKAFEKSNEPDIYIISPFTTVVDGIRNYIRSYCYKHPNTKIDSEYITGYEVKRIGT
;
A
#
# COMPACT_ATOMS: atom_id res chain seq x y z
N GLY A 1 8.78 -10.90 39.55
CA GLY A 1 9.38 -10.63 38.21
C GLY A 1 9.04 -11.65 37.11
N LEU A 2 8.71 -12.92 37.45
CA LEU A 2 8.46 -13.97 36.46
C LEU A 2 7.02 -14.03 35.92
N GLU A 3 6.05 -13.44 36.60
CA GLU A 3 4.64 -13.48 36.17
C GLU A 3 4.37 -12.64 34.91
N ILE A 4 5.15 -11.59 34.68
CA ILE A 4 5.05 -10.73 33.48
C ILE A 4 5.33 -11.52 32.19
N TYR A 5 6.17 -12.55 32.27
CA TYR A 5 6.53 -13.40 31.11
C TYR A 5 5.52 -14.49 30.80
N LYS A 6 4.51 -14.69 31.67
CA LYS A 6 3.47 -15.72 31.47
C LYS A 6 2.24 -15.23 30.72
N GLN A 7 2.13 -13.95 30.40
CA GLN A 7 1.00 -13.41 29.65
C GLN A 7 1.09 -13.84 28.19
N LYS A 8 0.20 -14.72 27.78
CA LYS A 8 0.17 -15.36 26.45
C LYS A 8 -0.03 -14.40 25.27
N ASN A 9 -0.39 -13.15 25.52
CA ASN A 9 -0.76 -12.16 24.50
C ASN A 9 0.24 -11.00 24.39
N LEU A 10 1.42 -11.10 24.95
CA LEU A 10 2.43 -10.07 24.79
C LEU A 10 3.24 -10.28 23.51
N SER A 11 3.34 -9.21 22.72
CA SER A 11 4.26 -9.21 21.56
C SER A 11 5.72 -9.16 22.04
N VAL A 12 6.64 -9.61 21.18
CA VAL A 12 8.09 -9.51 21.43
C VAL A 12 8.50 -8.04 21.63
N GLN A 13 7.83 -7.10 20.95
CA GLN A 13 8.05 -5.68 21.09
C GLN A 13 7.78 -5.21 22.53
N VAL A 14 6.66 -5.60 23.13
CA VAL A 14 6.32 -5.23 24.50
C VAL A 14 7.35 -5.75 25.51
N PHE A 15 7.92 -6.95 25.28
CA PHE A 15 9.01 -7.43 26.09
C PHE A 15 10.28 -6.59 25.96
N ALA A 16 10.67 -6.25 24.74
CA ALA A 16 11.82 -5.41 24.47
C ALA A 16 11.65 -4.02 25.11
N ASP A 17 10.47 -3.43 25.01
CA ASP A 17 10.14 -2.13 25.57
C ASP A 17 10.25 -2.13 27.10
N ARG A 18 9.77 -3.18 27.76
CA ARG A 18 9.84 -3.32 29.22
C ARG A 18 11.26 -3.52 29.76
N LEU A 19 12.16 -4.05 28.95
CA LEU A 19 13.56 -4.24 29.30
C LEU A 19 14.40 -2.99 29.07
N ASN A 20 13.88 -2.02 28.33
CA ASN A 20 14.61 -0.81 27.99
C ASN A 20 14.31 0.31 29.00
N SER A 21 15.37 0.86 29.60
CA SER A 21 15.25 2.00 30.51
C SER A 21 15.06 3.34 29.80
N PHE A 22 15.29 3.37 28.49
CA PHE A 22 15.15 4.56 27.66
C PHE A 22 13.98 4.38 26.71
N GLY A 23 13.07 5.33 26.68
CA GLY A 23 11.88 5.29 25.85
C GLY A 23 11.04 6.54 26.00
N THR A 24 9.81 6.46 25.52
CA THR A 24 8.82 7.54 25.66
C THR A 24 7.45 6.96 25.92
N PHE A 25 6.53 7.78 26.41
CA PHE A 25 5.12 7.44 26.51
C PHE A 25 4.41 7.92 25.23
N LEU A 26 3.64 7.05 24.60
CA LEU A 26 2.76 7.38 23.48
C LEU A 26 1.31 7.45 23.95
N GLU A 27 0.64 8.53 23.57
CA GLU A 27 -0.81 8.65 23.74
C GLU A 27 -1.51 7.87 22.63
N ASN A 28 -2.12 6.74 22.97
CA ASN A 28 -2.82 5.86 22.02
C ASN A 28 -4.35 6.00 22.08
N GLY A 29 -4.85 7.09 22.67
CA GLY A 29 -6.27 7.31 22.86
C GLY A 29 -6.91 6.50 24.01
N SER A 30 -6.11 5.78 24.81
CA SER A 30 -6.53 5.15 26.05
C SER A 30 -6.29 6.09 27.24
N ASP A 31 -6.96 5.80 28.36
CA ASP A 31 -6.78 6.57 29.61
C ASP A 31 -5.35 6.51 30.18
N TYR A 32 -4.53 5.61 29.66
CA TYR A 32 -3.15 5.39 30.10
C TYR A 32 -2.19 5.39 28.91
N PRO A 33 -1.18 6.29 28.92
CA PRO A 33 -0.15 6.30 27.88
C PRO A 33 0.65 5.00 27.88
N GLU A 34 0.98 4.51 26.72
CA GLU A 34 1.76 3.28 26.54
C GLU A 34 3.25 3.57 26.52
N TRP A 35 4.03 2.85 27.35
CA TRP A 35 5.49 2.94 27.34
C TRP A 35 6.06 2.22 26.13
N VAL A 36 6.85 2.93 25.32
CA VAL A 36 7.59 2.39 24.18
C VAL A 36 9.08 2.62 24.38
N GLY A 37 9.83 1.54 24.52
CA GLY A 37 11.27 1.56 24.70
C GLY A 37 12.00 1.71 23.38
N SER A 38 12.83 2.72 23.21
CA SER A 38 13.67 2.98 22.03
C SER A 38 12.91 2.91 20.69
N PRO A 39 11.88 3.71 20.52
CA PRO A 39 11.11 3.70 19.27
C PRO A 39 11.99 4.09 18.08
N LEU A 40 11.77 3.43 16.94
CA LEU A 40 12.40 3.81 15.69
C LEU A 40 11.75 5.09 15.15
N LEU A 41 12.38 6.22 15.42
CA LEU A 41 11.81 7.54 15.12
C LEU A 41 12.04 8.01 13.67
N VAL A 42 12.90 7.32 12.92
CA VAL A 42 13.25 7.74 11.56
C VAL A 42 12.48 6.95 10.53
N HIS A 43 11.62 7.63 9.78
CA HIS A 43 10.86 7.06 8.69
C HIS A 43 11.57 7.26 7.35
N ARG A 44 11.82 6.15 6.62
CA ARG A 44 12.52 6.15 5.34
C ARG A 44 11.76 5.40 4.22
N ARG A 45 10.47 5.15 4.41
CA ARG A 45 9.68 4.32 3.47
C ARG A 45 8.74 5.14 2.61
N CYS A 46 7.88 5.91 3.22
CA CYS A 46 6.84 6.68 2.53
C CYS A 46 7.16 8.16 2.55
N ILE A 47 6.59 8.89 1.61
CA ILE A 47 6.50 10.35 1.60
C ILE A 47 5.09 10.78 2.03
N SER A 48 4.86 12.09 2.17
CA SER A 48 3.51 12.65 2.34
C SER A 48 2.63 12.31 1.14
N PRO A 49 1.31 12.07 1.30
CA PRO A 49 0.55 12.15 2.56
C PRO A 49 0.59 10.86 3.42
N MET A 50 1.11 9.74 2.90
CA MET A 50 1.09 8.45 3.60
C MET A 50 1.90 8.47 4.89
N TYR A 51 3.05 9.15 4.88
CA TYR A 51 3.84 9.37 6.08
C TYR A 51 3.06 10.14 7.14
N ASP A 52 2.44 11.26 6.77
CA ASP A 52 1.73 12.13 7.72
C ASP A 52 0.56 11.41 8.39
N ILE A 53 -0.22 10.64 7.60
CA ILE A 53 -1.32 9.85 8.11
C ILE A 53 -0.81 8.79 9.09
N SER A 54 0.19 8.02 8.70
CA SER A 54 0.76 6.95 9.54
C SER A 54 1.38 7.51 10.81
N ASN A 55 2.12 8.62 10.71
CA ASN A 55 2.76 9.27 11.85
C ASN A 55 1.73 9.75 12.87
N LYS A 56 0.65 10.38 12.38
CA LYS A 56 -0.42 10.87 13.25
C LYS A 56 -1.23 9.74 13.89
N LEU A 57 -1.56 8.68 13.14
CA LEU A 57 -2.43 7.61 13.63
C LEU A 57 -1.74 6.61 14.55
N SER A 58 -0.45 6.34 14.33
CA SER A 58 0.24 5.23 14.98
C SER A 58 1.44 5.63 15.81
N TYR A 59 1.94 6.85 15.65
CA TYR A 59 3.19 7.28 16.28
C TYR A 59 3.10 8.65 16.95
N ASP A 60 1.90 9.17 17.17
CA ASP A 60 1.64 10.45 17.85
C ASP A 60 2.49 11.64 17.31
N GLY A 61 2.78 11.61 16.03
CA GLY A 61 3.56 12.66 15.37
C GLY A 61 5.07 12.67 15.67
N ILE A 62 5.60 11.71 16.43
CA ILE A 62 6.99 11.73 16.89
C ILE A 62 8.02 11.26 15.83
N MET A 63 7.58 10.57 14.77
CA MET A 63 8.50 10.13 13.72
C MET A 63 9.01 11.30 12.90
N LYS A 64 10.26 11.17 12.43
CA LYS A 64 10.93 12.16 11.57
C LYS A 64 11.06 11.61 10.17
N LEU A 65 10.53 12.34 9.19
CA LEU A 65 10.64 11.98 7.79
C LEU A 65 12.07 12.17 7.29
N GLN A 66 12.66 11.10 6.75
CA GLN A 66 13.94 11.12 6.05
C GLN A 66 13.87 10.49 4.66
N THR A 67 12.67 10.22 4.17
CA THR A 67 12.47 9.79 2.78
C THR A 67 12.66 10.99 1.88
N ARG A 68 13.45 10.83 0.83
CA ARG A 68 13.65 11.89 -0.16
C ARG A 68 12.44 11.98 -1.06
N ALA A 69 12.06 13.19 -1.44
CA ALA A 69 11.09 13.40 -2.50
C ALA A 69 11.57 12.75 -3.82
N PRO A 70 10.67 12.25 -4.66
CA PRO A 70 11.03 11.75 -5.97
C PRO A 70 11.71 12.85 -6.79
N LYS A 71 12.55 12.46 -7.75
CA LYS A 71 13.13 13.39 -8.70
C LYS A 71 12.07 13.83 -9.71
N LYS A 72 12.22 15.01 -10.30
CA LYS A 72 11.26 15.54 -11.29
C LYS A 72 11.02 14.58 -12.45
N GLU A 73 12.06 13.92 -12.94
CA GLU A 73 11.95 12.96 -14.04
C GLU A 73 11.08 11.76 -13.68
N VAL A 74 10.99 11.41 -12.38
CA VAL A 74 10.11 10.35 -11.86
C VAL A 74 8.70 10.88 -11.66
N GLU A 75 8.55 12.12 -11.17
CA GLU A 75 7.23 12.76 -10.99
C GLU A 75 6.49 12.92 -12.33
N GLU A 76 7.21 13.23 -13.41
CA GLU A 76 6.64 13.35 -14.77
C GLU A 76 6.03 12.03 -15.28
N LEU A 77 6.47 10.88 -14.74
CA LEU A 77 5.91 9.57 -15.06
C LEU A 77 4.65 9.23 -14.24
N PHE A 78 4.32 9.99 -13.21
CA PHE A 78 3.14 9.73 -12.41
C PHE A 78 1.86 9.91 -13.22
N VAL A 79 0.96 8.94 -13.08
CA VAL A 79 -0.33 8.91 -13.79
C VAL A 79 -1.33 9.87 -13.17
N LEU A 80 -1.19 10.10 -11.86
CA LEU A 80 -2.00 11.01 -11.06
C LEU A 80 -1.09 12.06 -10.43
N ASP A 81 -1.56 13.29 -10.36
CA ASP A 81 -0.81 14.40 -9.77
C ASP A 81 -0.64 14.23 -8.26
N ASP A 82 -1.67 13.67 -7.60
CA ASP A 82 -1.69 13.45 -6.16
C ASP A 82 -2.17 12.04 -5.80
N SER A 83 -1.78 11.58 -4.59
CA SER A 83 -2.39 10.39 -3.98
C SER A 83 -3.83 10.66 -3.62
N CYS A 84 -4.76 9.84 -4.11
CA CYS A 84 -6.19 10.03 -3.91
C CYS A 84 -6.94 8.72 -3.70
N TRP A 85 -8.16 8.83 -3.17
CA TRP A 85 -9.16 7.78 -3.17
C TRP A 85 -10.10 8.00 -4.36
N LEU A 86 -10.27 6.96 -5.17
CA LEU A 86 -11.26 6.95 -6.24
C LEU A 86 -12.45 6.10 -5.79
N ASN A 87 -13.60 6.74 -5.60
CA ASN A 87 -14.84 5.99 -5.38
C ASN A 87 -15.33 5.43 -6.72
N VAL A 88 -15.40 4.11 -6.83
CA VAL A 88 -15.89 3.41 -8.01
C VAL A 88 -17.14 2.64 -7.63
N GLU A 89 -18.29 3.11 -8.12
CA GLU A 89 -19.56 2.41 -7.92
C GLU A 89 -19.59 1.15 -8.78
N GLY A 90 -20.03 0.05 -8.19
CA GLY A 90 -20.13 -1.24 -8.86
C GLY A 90 -20.55 -2.34 -7.91
N SER A 91 -20.74 -3.52 -8.46
CA SER A 91 -21.11 -4.71 -7.69
C SER A 91 -20.10 -5.82 -7.90
N GLU A 92 -19.84 -6.61 -6.85
CA GLU A 92 -18.91 -7.74 -7.00
C GLU A 92 -19.44 -8.75 -8.02
N SER A 93 -18.54 -9.30 -8.80
CA SER A 93 -18.82 -10.26 -9.86
C SER A 93 -18.81 -11.67 -9.29
N GLY A 94 -19.96 -12.20 -8.93
CA GLY A 94 -20.10 -13.54 -8.37
C GLY A 94 -20.28 -13.57 -6.85
N ASN A 95 -20.17 -14.76 -6.26
CA ASN A 95 -20.40 -14.93 -4.83
C ASN A 95 -19.07 -14.95 -4.08
N LYS A 96 -18.83 -13.96 -3.23
CA LYS A 96 -17.65 -13.83 -2.36
C LYS A 96 -16.30 -13.74 -3.10
N ASN A 97 -16.27 -13.19 -4.29
CA ASN A 97 -14.99 -13.01 -5.01
C ASN A 97 -14.42 -11.61 -4.89
N HIS A 98 -15.19 -10.65 -4.36
CA HIS A 98 -14.81 -9.26 -4.11
C HIS A 98 -14.31 -8.48 -5.35
N PHE A 99 -14.28 -9.08 -6.52
CA PHE A 99 -13.87 -8.41 -7.74
C PHE A 99 -15.03 -7.58 -8.30
N VAL A 100 -14.77 -6.31 -8.58
CA VAL A 100 -15.71 -5.35 -9.17
C VAL A 100 -15.21 -4.98 -10.57
N LYS A 101 -16.02 -5.25 -11.58
CA LYS A 101 -15.67 -5.04 -12.99
C LYS A 101 -15.34 -3.56 -13.28
N GLU A 102 -16.11 -2.65 -12.72
CA GLU A 102 -15.96 -1.20 -12.88
C GLU A 102 -14.61 -0.72 -12.33
N GLN A 103 -14.10 -1.34 -11.26
CA GLN A 103 -12.74 -1.10 -10.77
C GLN A 103 -11.69 -1.57 -11.79
N GLY A 104 -11.92 -2.71 -12.43
CA GLY A 104 -11.07 -3.20 -13.53
C GLY A 104 -11.00 -2.21 -14.70
N GLU A 105 -12.12 -1.57 -15.05
CA GLU A 105 -12.17 -0.53 -16.10
C GLU A 105 -11.31 0.69 -15.72
N VAL A 106 -11.41 1.15 -14.48
CA VAL A 106 -10.59 2.26 -13.97
C VAL A 106 -9.11 1.90 -14.00
N VAL A 107 -8.75 0.69 -13.56
CA VAL A 107 -7.37 0.20 -13.62
C VAL A 107 -6.84 0.22 -15.05
N CYS A 108 -7.60 -0.27 -16.04
CA CYS A 108 -7.17 -0.24 -17.45
C CYS A 108 -6.97 1.20 -17.95
N LYS A 109 -7.85 2.14 -17.61
CA LYS A 109 -7.69 3.56 -17.97
C LYS A 109 -6.43 4.17 -17.37
N LEU A 110 -6.09 3.82 -16.13
CA LEU A 110 -4.85 4.27 -15.49
C LEU A 110 -3.62 3.64 -16.15
N LEU A 111 -3.69 2.36 -16.51
CA LEU A 111 -2.63 1.68 -17.25
C LEU A 111 -2.41 2.30 -18.63
N GLU A 112 -3.47 2.64 -19.38
CA GLU A 112 -3.32 3.34 -20.66
C GLU A 112 -2.52 4.63 -20.51
N LYS A 113 -2.88 5.47 -19.54
CA LYS A 113 -2.12 6.70 -19.23
C LYS A 113 -0.66 6.42 -18.88
N ALA A 114 -0.40 5.35 -18.13
CA ALA A 114 0.96 4.98 -17.76
C ALA A 114 1.78 4.54 -18.98
N PHE A 115 1.21 3.72 -19.83
CA PHE A 115 1.86 3.27 -21.07
C PHE A 115 1.97 4.36 -22.15
N GLU A 116 1.23 5.45 -22.03
CA GLU A 116 1.46 6.66 -22.82
C GLU A 116 2.73 7.39 -22.42
N LYS A 117 3.11 7.31 -21.14
CA LYS A 117 4.30 7.99 -20.59
C LYS A 117 5.57 7.14 -20.66
N SER A 118 5.44 5.82 -20.58
CA SER A 118 6.56 4.88 -20.60
C SER A 118 6.15 3.53 -21.18
N ASN A 119 7.02 2.90 -21.97
CA ASN A 119 6.78 1.53 -22.45
C ASN A 119 6.87 0.48 -21.33
N GLU A 120 7.58 0.80 -20.26
CA GLU A 120 7.77 -0.05 -19.08
C GLU A 120 7.46 0.74 -17.81
N PRO A 121 6.18 1.08 -17.54
CA PRO A 121 5.82 1.86 -16.37
C PRO A 121 6.05 1.09 -15.07
N ASP A 122 6.66 1.72 -14.07
CA ASP A 122 6.88 1.12 -12.76
C ASP A 122 5.60 1.22 -11.92
N ILE A 123 4.66 0.32 -12.18
CA ILE A 123 3.35 0.27 -11.54
C ILE A 123 3.15 -1.07 -10.85
N TYR A 124 2.55 -1.00 -9.65
CA TYR A 124 2.11 -2.16 -8.88
C TYR A 124 0.64 -2.03 -8.52
N ILE A 125 -0.12 -3.09 -8.74
CA ILE A 125 -1.53 -3.22 -8.38
C ILE A 125 -1.60 -4.19 -7.20
N ILE A 126 -2.08 -3.73 -6.06
CA ILE A 126 -2.09 -4.50 -4.81
C ILE A 126 -3.52 -4.63 -4.30
N SER A 127 -3.91 -5.84 -3.92
CA SER A 127 -5.19 -6.11 -3.25
C SER A 127 -4.98 -7.11 -2.11
N PRO A 128 -5.67 -6.95 -0.98
CA PRO A 128 -5.63 -7.94 0.11
C PRO A 128 -6.33 -9.27 -0.24
N PHE A 129 -7.03 -9.34 -1.38
CA PHE A 129 -7.81 -10.51 -1.80
C PHE A 129 -7.21 -11.13 -3.07
N THR A 130 -6.82 -12.40 -3.00
CA THR A 130 -6.30 -13.14 -4.16
C THR A 130 -7.30 -13.22 -5.31
N THR A 131 -8.59 -13.37 -5.00
CA THR A 131 -9.67 -13.37 -6.00
C THR A 131 -9.76 -12.06 -6.79
N VAL A 132 -9.51 -10.93 -6.13
CA VAL A 132 -9.45 -9.61 -6.81
C VAL A 132 -8.21 -9.53 -7.70
N VAL A 133 -7.06 -10.01 -7.22
CA VAL A 133 -5.82 -10.09 -8.00
C VAL A 133 -6.03 -10.87 -9.30
N ASP A 134 -6.64 -12.05 -9.21
CA ASP A 134 -6.93 -12.89 -10.37
C ASP A 134 -7.99 -12.26 -11.28
N GLY A 135 -9.01 -11.64 -10.70
CA GLY A 135 -10.03 -10.89 -11.40
C GLY A 135 -9.44 -9.74 -12.23
N ILE A 136 -8.54 -8.96 -11.64
CA ILE A 136 -7.86 -7.85 -12.33
C ILE A 136 -6.96 -8.37 -13.46
N ARG A 137 -6.17 -9.43 -13.24
CA ARG A 137 -5.34 -10.04 -14.29
C ARG A 137 -6.18 -10.47 -15.49
N ASN A 138 -7.24 -11.21 -15.21
CA ASN A 138 -8.14 -11.69 -16.27
C ASN A 138 -8.85 -10.54 -17.00
N TYR A 139 -9.21 -9.50 -16.24
CA TYR A 139 -9.85 -8.32 -16.83
C TYR A 139 -8.89 -7.57 -17.77
N ILE A 140 -7.64 -7.32 -17.36
CA ILE A 140 -6.62 -6.67 -18.20
C ILE A 140 -6.38 -7.46 -19.48
N ARG A 141 -6.21 -8.79 -19.39
CA ARG A 141 -6.04 -9.65 -20.57
C ARG A 141 -7.22 -9.56 -21.52
N SER A 142 -8.44 -9.63 -20.98
CA SER A 142 -9.66 -9.49 -21.76
C SER A 142 -9.81 -8.11 -22.40
N TYR A 143 -9.41 -7.07 -21.66
CA TYR A 143 -9.42 -5.69 -22.16
C TYR A 143 -8.47 -5.54 -23.35
N CYS A 144 -7.22 -5.96 -23.22
CA CYS A 144 -6.24 -5.90 -24.30
C CYS A 144 -6.67 -6.71 -25.53
N TYR A 145 -7.28 -7.87 -25.33
CA TYR A 145 -7.84 -8.67 -26.44
C TYR A 145 -8.94 -7.93 -27.20
N LYS A 146 -9.81 -7.20 -26.48
CA LYS A 146 -10.91 -6.42 -27.08
C LYS A 146 -10.45 -5.10 -27.69
N HIS A 147 -9.31 -4.58 -27.25
CA HIS A 147 -8.75 -3.31 -27.69
C HIS A 147 -7.35 -3.51 -28.28
N PRO A 148 -7.23 -4.08 -29.50
CA PRO A 148 -5.93 -4.44 -30.08
C PRO A 148 -5.01 -3.23 -30.33
N ASN A 149 -5.54 -2.02 -30.31
CA ASN A 149 -4.78 -0.77 -30.47
C ASN A 149 -4.36 -0.15 -29.15
N THR A 150 -4.64 -0.79 -28.00
CA THR A 150 -4.17 -0.31 -26.68
C THR A 150 -2.65 -0.36 -26.61
N LYS A 151 -2.06 0.59 -25.89
CA LYS A 151 -0.62 0.59 -25.59
C LYS A 151 -0.25 -0.31 -24.42
N ILE A 152 -1.23 -0.85 -23.69
CA ILE A 152 -1.00 -1.71 -22.54
C ILE A 152 -0.31 -3.00 -22.99
N ASP A 153 0.89 -3.22 -22.50
CA ASP A 153 1.53 -4.52 -22.61
C ASP A 153 0.96 -5.46 -21.52
N SER A 154 0.05 -6.33 -21.98
CA SER A 154 -0.64 -7.28 -21.09
C SER A 154 0.33 -8.25 -20.41
N GLU A 155 1.36 -8.74 -21.13
CA GLU A 155 2.33 -9.67 -20.55
C GLU A 155 3.22 -8.99 -19.53
N TYR A 156 3.66 -7.78 -19.81
CA TYR A 156 4.43 -6.98 -18.87
C TYR A 156 3.71 -6.76 -17.54
N ILE A 157 2.41 -6.47 -17.56
CA ILE A 157 1.63 -6.18 -16.35
C ILE A 157 1.15 -7.47 -15.66
N THR A 158 0.66 -8.47 -16.42
CA THR A 158 0.01 -9.66 -15.85
C THR A 158 0.93 -10.87 -15.75
N GLY A 159 2.16 -10.78 -16.25
CA GLY A 159 3.15 -11.85 -16.20
C GLY A 159 3.54 -12.24 -14.79
N TYR A 160 4.07 -13.45 -14.64
CA TYR A 160 4.42 -14.00 -13.33
C TYR A 160 5.90 -13.81 -12.97
N GLU A 161 6.76 -13.49 -13.92
CA GLU A 161 8.20 -13.26 -13.70
C GLU A 161 8.45 -12.03 -12.83
N VAL A 162 7.76 -10.92 -13.12
CA VAL A 162 7.73 -9.74 -12.28
C VAL A 162 6.32 -9.58 -11.73
N LYS A 163 6.11 -9.83 -10.45
CA LYS A 163 4.79 -9.75 -9.81
C LYS A 163 4.33 -8.30 -9.67
N ARG A 164 3.78 -7.73 -10.73
CA ARG A 164 3.22 -6.37 -10.72
C ARG A 164 1.78 -6.32 -10.20
N ILE A 165 1.10 -7.46 -10.14
CA ILE A 165 -0.22 -7.60 -9.52
C ILE A 165 -0.11 -8.66 -8.43
N GLY A 166 -0.44 -8.31 -7.20
CA GLY A 166 -0.27 -9.20 -6.06
C GLY A 166 -1.02 -8.79 -4.81
N THR A 167 -0.82 -9.59 -3.75
CA THR A 167 -1.30 -9.35 -2.39
C THR A 167 -0.18 -8.91 -1.47
#